data_171f65317154dcf36858d11ecffa3b4d
#
_entry.id   171f65317154dcf36858d11ecffa3b4d
#
_cell.length_a   1.000
_cell.length_b   1.000
_cell.length_c   1.000
_cell.angle_alpha   90.00
_cell.angle_beta   90.00
_cell.angle_gamma   90.00
#
_symmetry.space_group_name_H-M   'P 1'
#
loop_
_entity.id
_entity.type
_entity.pdbx_description
1 polymer ?
#
loop_
_entity_poly.entity_id
_entity_poly.type
_entity_poly.pdbx_seq_one_letter_code
_entity_poly.pdbx_strand_id
1 'polypeptide(L)'
;MKMAFVVYNEYVDPQVMGILKTLNIDYYTRWEHVQGKGHGTEPHLGVGTYSSTNAALMIAFEDEAPLAALIQSIIGANEKARRADERIRLFQVPLERVV
;
A
#
# COMPACT_ATOMS: atom_id res chain seq x y z
N MET A 1 5.66 -6.32 17.84
CA MET A 1 5.89 -6.05 16.43
C MET A 1 4.62 -6.17 15.59
N LYS A 2 4.53 -5.43 14.51
CA LYS A 2 3.41 -5.48 13.58
C LYS A 2 3.92 -5.63 12.16
N MET A 3 3.10 -6.26 11.32
CA MET A 3 3.33 -6.35 9.88
C MET A 3 2.25 -5.56 9.16
N ALA A 4 2.64 -4.73 8.22
CA ALA A 4 1.70 -4.06 7.34
C ALA A 4 1.87 -4.58 5.92
N PHE A 5 0.74 -4.86 5.28
CA PHE A 5 0.67 -5.08 3.83
C PHE A 5 -0.01 -3.87 3.23
N VAL A 6 0.65 -3.22 2.28
CA VAL A 6 0.10 -2.04 1.61
C VAL A 6 -0.14 -2.42 0.16
N VAL A 7 -1.38 -2.30 -0.29
CA VAL A 7 -1.78 -2.69 -1.63
C VAL A 7 -2.44 -1.52 -2.33
N TYR A 8 -2.03 -1.26 -3.54
CA TYR A 8 -2.51 -0.10 -4.30
C TYR A 8 -2.29 -0.30 -5.79
N ASN A 9 -3.03 0.46 -6.60
CA ASN A 9 -2.82 0.49 -8.04
C ASN A 9 -1.45 1.09 -8.34
N GLU A 10 -0.67 0.48 -9.22
CA GLU A 10 0.65 0.98 -9.59
C GLU A 10 0.66 2.44 -10.03
N TYR A 11 -0.46 2.93 -10.52
CA TYR A 11 -0.58 4.32 -10.93
C TYR A 11 -0.27 5.29 -9.80
N VAL A 12 -0.58 4.91 -8.56
CA VAL A 12 -0.29 5.75 -7.37
C VAL A 12 1.01 5.36 -6.68
N ASP A 13 1.81 4.49 -7.28
CA ASP A 13 3.10 4.09 -6.72
C ASP A 13 4.01 5.28 -6.38
N PRO A 14 4.16 6.29 -7.23
CA PRO A 14 4.98 7.45 -6.86
C PRO A 14 4.52 8.14 -5.59
N GLN A 15 3.20 8.21 -5.37
CA GLN A 15 2.65 8.81 -4.15
C GLN A 15 2.99 7.97 -2.92
N VAL A 16 2.84 6.65 -3.01
CA VAL A 16 3.14 5.73 -1.91
C VAL A 16 4.62 5.79 -1.56
N MET A 17 5.48 5.72 -2.55
CA MET A 17 6.93 5.78 -2.33
C MET A 17 7.34 7.13 -1.74
N GLY A 18 6.68 8.20 -2.16
CA GLY A 18 6.88 9.54 -1.58
C GLY A 18 6.50 9.60 -0.10
N ILE A 19 5.40 8.95 0.29
CA ILE A 19 4.99 8.85 1.69
C ILE A 19 6.06 8.13 2.52
N LEU A 20 6.54 6.99 2.05
CA LEU A 20 7.57 6.23 2.75
C LEU A 20 8.85 7.06 2.92
N LYS A 21 9.25 7.74 1.88
CA LYS A 21 10.44 8.60 1.92
C LYS A 21 10.29 9.73 2.95
N THR A 22 9.15 10.40 2.94
CA THR A 22 8.87 11.49 3.89
C THR A 22 8.92 11.00 5.34
N LEU A 23 8.47 9.78 5.60
CA LEU A 23 8.43 9.20 6.93
C LEU A 23 9.72 8.46 7.31
N ASN A 24 10.73 8.48 6.44
CA ASN A 24 11.99 7.74 6.63
C ASN A 24 11.78 6.24 6.83
N ILE A 25 10.79 5.67 6.14
CA ILE A 25 10.59 4.22 6.10
C ILE A 25 11.34 3.69 4.89
N ASP A 26 12.53 3.15 5.12
CA ASP A 26 13.41 2.64 4.08
C ASP A 26 13.56 1.12 4.13
N TYR A 27 12.67 0.44 4.85
CA TYR A 27 12.69 -0.99 5.07
C TYR A 27 11.34 -1.59 4.65
N TYR A 28 11.35 -2.31 3.54
CA TYR A 28 10.15 -2.95 2.99
C TYR A 28 10.55 -3.96 1.92
N THR A 29 9.65 -4.86 1.62
CA THR A 29 9.72 -5.69 0.41
C THR A 29 8.58 -5.25 -0.50
N ARG A 30 8.87 -5.06 -1.77
CA ARG A 30 7.93 -4.54 -2.74
C ARG A 30 7.76 -5.51 -3.90
N TRP A 31 6.52 -5.74 -4.26
CA TRP A 31 6.15 -6.50 -5.45
C TRP A 31 5.45 -5.58 -6.43
N GLU A 32 5.86 -5.63 -7.68
CA GLU A 32 5.22 -4.93 -8.77
C GLU A 32 4.39 -5.89 -9.60
N HIS A 33 3.47 -5.34 -10.38
CA HIS A 33 2.69 -6.07 -11.39
C HIS A 33 1.90 -7.25 -10.79
N VAL A 34 1.27 -7.03 -9.64
CA VAL A 34 0.40 -8.03 -9.04
C VAL A 34 -1.05 -7.75 -9.44
N GLN A 35 -1.79 -8.81 -9.71
CA GLN A 35 -3.20 -8.70 -10.03
C GLN A 35 -4.01 -8.50 -8.75
N GLY A 36 -5.09 -7.72 -8.86
CA GLY A 36 -5.96 -7.51 -7.73
C GLY A 36 -7.38 -7.19 -8.17
N LYS A 37 -8.35 -7.57 -7.35
CA LYS A 37 -9.75 -7.25 -7.56
C LYS A 37 -10.43 -7.10 -6.21
N GLY A 38 -11.00 -5.93 -5.96
CA GLY A 38 -11.86 -5.69 -4.81
C GLY A 38 -13.32 -5.93 -5.16
N HIS A 39 -14.14 -6.12 -4.14
CA HIS A 39 -15.58 -6.21 -4.35
C HIS A 39 -16.12 -4.86 -4.82
N GLY A 40 -16.81 -4.85 -5.96
CA GLY A 40 -17.38 -3.62 -6.51
C GLY A 40 -16.39 -2.65 -7.12
N THR A 41 -15.12 -3.03 -7.28
CA THR A 41 -14.11 -2.19 -7.92
C THR A 41 -13.67 -2.76 -9.26
N GLU A 42 -13.00 -1.92 -10.07
CA GLU A 42 -12.41 -2.38 -11.31
C GLU A 42 -11.27 -3.38 -11.04
N PRO A 43 -11.21 -4.49 -11.78
CA PRO A 43 -10.10 -5.42 -11.65
C PRO A 43 -8.78 -4.82 -12.13
N HIS A 44 -7.71 -5.05 -11.38
CA HIS A 44 -6.35 -4.65 -11.76
C HIS A 44 -5.57 -5.91 -12.19
N LEU A 45 -5.90 -6.41 -13.37
CA LEU A 45 -5.40 -7.69 -13.86
C LEU A 45 -4.32 -7.55 -14.93
N GLY A 46 -4.03 -6.32 -15.35
CA GLY A 46 -3.04 -6.08 -16.40
C GLY A 46 -3.49 -6.44 -17.80
N VAL A 47 -4.80 -6.62 -18.01
CA VAL A 47 -5.39 -6.96 -19.31
C VAL A 47 -6.58 -6.05 -19.61
N GLY A 48 -6.87 -5.88 -20.89
CA GLY A 48 -8.00 -5.08 -21.34
C GLY A 48 -7.63 -3.65 -21.71
N THR A 49 -8.65 -2.82 -21.95
CA THR A 49 -8.48 -1.44 -22.41
C THR A 49 -7.71 -0.57 -21.41
N TYR A 50 -7.95 -0.79 -20.13
CA TYR A 50 -7.27 -0.10 -19.05
C TYR A 50 -6.39 -1.11 -18.31
N SER A 51 -5.26 -1.44 -18.94
CA SER A 51 -4.29 -2.36 -18.35
C SER A 51 -3.66 -1.72 -17.12
N SER A 52 -4.09 -2.17 -15.95
CA SER A 52 -3.43 -1.78 -14.72
C SER A 52 -3.23 -3.00 -13.82
N THR A 53 -2.17 -2.94 -13.03
CA THR A 53 -1.88 -3.93 -12.01
C THR A 53 -1.67 -3.21 -10.70
N ASN A 54 -1.63 -3.97 -9.62
CA ASN A 54 -1.32 -3.44 -8.30
C ASN A 54 0.16 -3.61 -7.99
N ALA A 55 0.63 -2.82 -7.06
CA ALA A 55 1.86 -3.07 -6.32
C ALA A 55 1.49 -3.42 -4.88
N ALA A 56 2.37 -4.13 -4.22
CA ALA A 56 2.19 -4.52 -2.83
C ALA A 56 3.50 -4.33 -2.06
N LEU A 57 3.38 -3.86 -0.83
CA LEU A 57 4.50 -3.72 0.09
C LEU A 57 4.26 -4.61 1.30
N MET A 58 5.34 -5.16 1.84
CA MET A 58 5.34 -5.83 3.13
C MET A 58 6.34 -5.09 4.01
N ILE A 59 5.89 -4.60 5.15
CA ILE A 59 6.71 -3.79 6.04
C ILE A 59 6.58 -4.32 7.46
N ALA A 60 7.71 -4.69 8.08
CA ALA A 60 7.73 -5.10 9.48
C ALA A 60 8.09 -3.90 10.35
N PHE A 61 7.29 -3.65 11.39
CA PHE A 61 7.50 -2.55 12.31
C PHE A 61 7.81 -3.07 13.70
N GLU A 62 8.94 -2.66 14.26
CA GLU A 62 9.25 -2.90 15.66
C GLU A 62 8.54 -1.90 16.56
N ASP A 63 8.41 -0.64 16.10
CA ASP A 63 7.83 0.46 16.86
C ASP A 63 6.48 0.87 16.28
N GLU A 64 5.56 1.28 17.16
CA GLU A 64 4.23 1.72 16.77
C GLU A 64 4.23 3.10 16.07
N ALA A 65 5.17 3.98 16.42
CA ALA A 65 5.15 5.36 15.91
C ALA A 65 5.28 5.45 14.39
N PRO A 66 6.23 4.76 13.73
CA PRO A 66 6.29 4.81 12.26
C PRO A 66 5.04 4.21 11.59
N LEU A 67 4.50 3.14 12.17
CA LEU A 67 3.28 2.53 11.64
C LEU A 67 2.09 3.49 11.75
N ALA A 68 1.92 4.13 12.90
CA ALA A 68 0.85 5.11 13.11
C ALA A 68 0.96 6.28 12.12
N ALA A 69 2.18 6.76 11.89
CA ALA A 69 2.42 7.84 10.92
C ALA A 69 2.06 7.40 9.49
N LEU A 70 2.41 6.17 9.12
CA LEU A 70 2.07 5.62 7.81
C LEU A 70 0.56 5.52 7.64
N ILE A 71 -0.14 5.01 8.65
CA ILE A 71 -1.60 4.89 8.61
C ILE A 71 -2.24 6.26 8.41
N GLN A 72 -1.81 7.28 9.16
CA GLN A 72 -2.36 8.63 9.03
C GLN A 72 -2.09 9.24 7.65
N SER A 73 -0.91 9.02 7.09
CA SER A 73 -0.59 9.49 5.75
C SER A 73 -1.47 8.82 4.68
N ILE A 74 -1.73 7.53 4.84
CA ILE A 74 -2.60 6.79 3.92
C ILE A 74 -4.05 7.28 4.03
N ILE A 75 -4.54 7.47 5.24
CA ILE A 75 -5.89 8.03 5.45
C ILE A 75 -6.02 9.37 4.75
N GLY A 76 -5.04 10.26 4.93
CA GLY A 76 -5.05 11.56 4.28
C GLY A 76 -5.03 11.48 2.76
N ALA A 77 -4.22 10.57 2.20
CA ALA A 77 -4.16 10.35 0.75
C ALA A 77 -5.51 9.82 0.22
N ASN A 78 -6.13 8.88 0.95
CA ASN A 78 -7.41 8.31 0.55
C ASN A 78 -8.54 9.32 0.58
N GLU A 79 -8.51 10.28 1.49
CA GLU A 79 -9.50 11.36 1.54
C GLU A 79 -9.44 12.26 0.30
N LYS A 80 -8.27 12.37 -0.32
CA LYS A 80 -8.07 13.17 -1.54
C LYS A 80 -8.26 12.38 -2.82
N ALA A 81 -8.42 11.07 -2.73
CA ALA A 81 -8.58 10.22 -3.91
C ALA A 81 -9.91 10.51 -4.59
N ARG A 82 -9.87 10.73 -5.90
CA ARG A 82 -11.06 11.02 -6.71
C ARG A 82 -11.79 9.77 -7.15
N ARG A 83 -11.07 8.65 -7.27
CA ARG A 83 -11.59 7.37 -7.75
C ARG A 83 -11.30 6.30 -6.72
N ALA A 84 -12.20 5.31 -6.65
CA ALA A 84 -12.04 4.21 -5.70
C ALA A 84 -10.76 3.40 -5.96
N ASP A 85 -10.36 3.25 -7.22
CA ASP A 85 -9.16 2.51 -7.59
C ASP A 85 -7.85 3.27 -7.32
N GLU A 86 -7.92 4.53 -6.90
CA GLU A 86 -6.76 5.30 -6.46
C GLU A 86 -6.48 5.14 -4.96
N ARG A 87 -7.36 4.46 -4.25
CA ARG A 87 -7.21 4.29 -2.82
C ARG A 87 -6.10 3.31 -2.48
N ILE A 88 -5.39 3.63 -1.42
CA ILE A 88 -4.32 2.81 -0.87
C ILE A 88 -4.90 2.02 0.29
N ARG A 89 -4.66 0.72 0.32
CA ARG A 89 -5.10 -0.14 1.42
C ARG A 89 -3.92 -0.61 2.24
N LEU A 90 -4.07 -0.55 3.54
CA LEU A 90 -3.09 -1.08 4.48
C LEU A 90 -3.78 -2.12 5.37
N PHE A 91 -3.21 -3.31 5.42
CA PHE A 91 -3.66 -4.39 6.28
C PHE A 91 -2.60 -4.59 7.37
N GLN A 92 -3.02 -4.52 8.61
CA GLN A 92 -2.12 -4.70 9.74
C GLN A 92 -2.39 -6.04 10.41
N VAL A 93 -1.34 -6.79 10.67
CA VAL A 93 -1.42 -8.05 11.41
C VAL A 93 -0.36 -8.08 12.50
N PRO A 94 -0.59 -8.81 13.59
CA PRO A 94 0.44 -9.06 14.59
C PRO A 94 1.59 -9.85 13.96
N LEU A 95 2.82 -9.52 14.35
CA LEU A 95 4.02 -10.24 13.91
C LEU A 95 4.71 -10.78 15.13
N GLU A 96 4.83 -12.10 15.23
CA GLU A 96 5.43 -12.73 16.38
C GLU A 96 6.95 -12.66 16.36
N ARG A 97 7.55 -12.85 15.19
CA ARG A 97 9.01 -13.01 15.10
C ARG A 97 9.49 -12.73 13.69
N VAL A 98 10.66 -12.13 13.59
CA VAL A 98 11.47 -12.08 12.40
C VAL A 98 12.76 -12.84 12.69
N VAL A 99 13.09 -13.78 11.85
CA VAL A 99 14.30 -14.61 12.00
C VAL A 99 15.36 -14.21 11.03
#